data_bd38f67a70690c3ec664bdb577145aef
#
_entry.id   bd38f67a70690c3ec664bdb577145aef
#
_cell.length_a   1.000
_cell.length_b   1.000
_cell.length_c   1.000
_cell.angle_alpha   90.00
_cell.angle_beta   90.00
_cell.angle_gamma   90.00
#
_symmetry.space_group_name_H-M   'P 1'
#
loop_
_entity.id
_entity.type
_entity.pdbx_description
1 polymer ?
#
loop_
_entity_poly.entity_id
_entity_poly.type
_entity_poly.pdbx_seq_one_letter_code
_entity_poly.pdbx_strand_id
1 'polypeptide(L)'
;MERKKVIILIIGIYTIIQLIILLGFGYTPYPDSQGYIICAKDALSYNQFYPAKETLYSLPFLWNIGSINMVAVSLKLFHSITPILIIYSLLKGFTLYIVYQISKNLLGIRIASITCLIYILYPANYGEGTSLLSEVPFVFFCLTGIYASIKGNYLMGGLLMGCADYFRPIAIIFILAFILYQIRNHKGYLKLCLGYAFVISTIGLCNYCCKGEYIYKAKTGWMALAQYHWDNDGEHIGMSPMNLTNDHHLTFSQKDEKWKDLFLDWLKDHKKEYLQQIPIKIAKTYISDNVNMCTFLSQEEKNKDYMYESLSINNMLHSFPKYSFAQWITLYNLIYYYGIIITFMLSLKYIRRLKLAWFVVLIGTTFIALLGHGEARFHIPYMPFIIMCSAYYISNFKKQTL
;
A
#
# COMPACT_ATOMS: atom_id res chain seq x y z
N MET A 1 -14.16 -1.09 32.08
CA MET A 1 -13.61 0.28 31.88
C MET A 1 -12.10 0.25 31.74
N GLU A 2 -11.34 -0.43 32.56
CA GLU A 2 -9.87 -0.49 32.55
C GLU A 2 -9.24 -0.97 31.24
N ARG A 3 -9.74 -2.08 30.65
CA ARG A 3 -9.18 -2.60 29.41
C ARG A 3 -9.26 -1.66 28.21
N LYS A 4 -10.29 -0.79 28.13
CA LYS A 4 -10.37 0.25 27.08
C LYS A 4 -9.28 1.31 27.27
N LYS A 5 -9.04 1.72 28.52
CA LYS A 5 -7.97 2.70 28.84
C LYS A 5 -6.59 2.16 28.46
N VAL A 6 -6.32 0.89 28.77
CA VAL A 6 -5.06 0.23 28.42
C VAL A 6 -4.81 0.20 26.91
N ILE A 7 -5.81 -0.15 26.10
CA ILE A 7 -5.67 -0.15 24.63
C ILE A 7 -5.43 1.25 24.08
N ILE A 8 -6.15 2.25 24.58
CA ILE A 8 -5.95 3.66 24.16
C ILE A 8 -4.52 4.11 24.53
N LEU A 9 -4.04 3.76 25.72
CA LEU A 9 -2.67 4.05 26.14
C LEU A 9 -1.64 3.41 25.22
N ILE A 10 -1.81 2.14 24.87
CA ILE A 10 -0.93 1.39 23.96
C ILE A 10 -0.88 2.06 22.58
N ILE A 11 -2.04 2.45 22.04
CA ILE A 11 -2.13 3.16 20.76
C ILE A 11 -1.46 4.54 20.84
N GLY A 12 -1.66 5.26 21.95
CA GLY A 12 -0.98 6.52 22.19
C GLY A 12 0.54 6.38 22.23
N ILE A 13 1.06 5.37 22.96
CA ILE A 13 2.50 5.05 23.00
C ILE A 13 3.02 4.72 21.60
N TYR A 14 2.33 3.88 20.84
CA TYR A 14 2.72 3.55 19.48
C TYR A 14 2.79 4.79 18.59
N THR A 15 1.79 5.68 18.68
CA THR A 15 1.78 6.93 17.92
C THR A 15 2.94 7.86 18.30
N ILE A 16 3.24 7.96 19.61
CA ILE A 16 4.39 8.73 20.09
C ILE A 16 5.70 8.15 19.56
N ILE A 17 5.85 6.83 19.56
CA ILE A 17 7.06 6.17 18.98
C ILE A 17 7.18 6.49 17.49
N GLN A 18 6.08 6.48 16.71
CA GLN A 18 6.08 6.88 15.31
C GLN A 18 6.61 8.31 15.13
N LEU A 19 6.14 9.25 15.97
CA LEU A 19 6.60 10.64 15.93
C LEU A 19 8.07 10.78 16.35
N ILE A 20 8.54 10.04 17.36
CA ILE A 20 9.94 10.02 17.79
C ILE A 20 10.82 9.50 16.64
N ILE A 21 10.42 8.43 15.96
CA ILE A 21 11.16 7.88 14.82
C ILE A 21 11.20 8.91 13.68
N LEU A 22 10.08 9.56 13.37
CA LEU A 22 10.05 10.63 12.38
C LEU A 22 11.00 11.78 12.74
N LEU A 23 11.01 12.22 13.98
CA LEU A 23 11.88 13.32 14.43
C LEU A 23 13.36 12.92 14.48
N GLY A 24 13.65 11.68 14.86
CA GLY A 24 15.02 11.18 14.98
C GLY A 24 15.68 10.80 13.65
N PHE A 25 14.93 10.14 12.77
CA PHE A 25 15.45 9.65 11.49
C PHE A 25 15.04 10.53 10.29
N GLY A 26 14.05 11.38 10.45
CA GLY A 26 13.58 12.28 9.39
C GLY A 26 12.87 11.59 8.24
N TYR A 27 12.72 12.34 7.15
CA TYR A 27 12.10 11.87 5.91
C TYR A 27 12.96 10.82 5.21
N THR A 28 12.32 9.75 4.72
CA THR A 28 12.95 8.72 3.90
C THR A 28 12.52 8.89 2.45
N PRO A 29 13.42 9.36 1.56
CA PRO A 29 13.09 9.60 0.16
C PRO A 29 13.01 8.28 -0.61
N TYR A 30 11.92 8.09 -1.32
CA TYR A 30 11.75 7.04 -2.33
C TYR A 30 11.57 7.68 -3.70
N PRO A 31 11.88 6.98 -4.81
CA PRO A 31 11.65 7.51 -6.15
C PRO A 31 10.22 8.03 -6.35
N ASP A 32 9.21 7.26 -5.92
CA ASP A 32 7.80 7.66 -5.99
C ASP A 32 7.52 8.92 -5.18
N SER A 33 8.05 9.02 -3.97
CA SER A 33 7.82 10.20 -3.11
C SER A 33 8.49 11.46 -3.66
N GLN A 34 9.64 11.34 -4.30
CA GLN A 34 10.27 12.44 -5.03
C GLN A 34 9.43 12.85 -6.23
N GLY A 35 8.93 11.89 -7.00
CA GLY A 35 7.97 12.11 -8.09
C GLY A 35 6.71 12.86 -7.62
N TYR A 36 6.15 12.48 -6.47
CA TYR A 36 4.98 13.18 -5.90
C TYR A 36 5.31 14.65 -5.56
N ILE A 37 6.49 14.94 -5.00
CA ILE A 37 6.90 16.30 -4.68
C ILE A 37 7.08 17.13 -5.95
N ILE A 38 7.71 16.56 -6.99
CA ILE A 38 7.91 17.23 -8.28
C ILE A 38 6.55 17.55 -8.92
N CYS A 39 5.66 16.58 -9.04
CA CYS A 39 4.31 16.75 -9.60
C CYS A 39 3.47 17.76 -8.81
N ALA A 40 3.60 17.78 -7.47
CA ALA A 40 2.91 18.76 -6.63
C ALA A 40 3.41 20.18 -6.85
N LYS A 41 4.73 20.38 -6.95
CA LYS A 41 5.32 21.69 -7.25
C LYS A 41 4.93 22.18 -8.64
N ASP A 42 4.93 21.29 -9.63
CA ASP A 42 4.49 21.60 -10.99
C ASP A 42 3.03 22.08 -11.00
N ALA A 43 2.10 21.31 -10.40
CA ALA A 43 0.70 21.71 -10.33
C ALA A 43 0.50 23.06 -9.60
N LEU A 44 1.26 23.32 -8.54
CA LEU A 44 1.22 24.58 -7.80
C LEU A 44 1.74 25.77 -8.61
N SER A 45 2.69 25.57 -9.54
CA SER A 45 3.18 26.62 -10.43
C SER A 45 2.06 27.20 -11.30
N TYR A 46 1.05 26.40 -11.62
CA TYR A 46 -0.17 26.80 -12.31
C TYR A 46 -1.33 27.16 -11.35
N ASN A 47 -1.08 27.22 -10.05
CA ASN A 47 -2.10 27.40 -9.01
C ASN A 47 -3.27 26.41 -9.10
N GLN A 48 -2.99 25.17 -9.49
CA GLN A 48 -3.96 24.10 -9.65
C GLN A 48 -3.63 22.90 -8.75
N PHE A 49 -4.62 21.99 -8.62
CA PHE A 49 -4.39 20.66 -8.10
C PHE A 49 -3.93 19.71 -9.20
N TYR A 50 -3.13 18.69 -8.79
CA TYR A 50 -2.64 17.66 -9.68
C TYR A 50 -3.79 16.78 -10.25
N PRO A 51 -3.73 16.43 -11.52
CA PRO A 51 -2.83 16.95 -12.54
C PRO A 51 -3.24 18.38 -12.97
N ALA A 52 -2.27 19.25 -13.22
CA ALA A 52 -2.59 20.55 -13.81
C ALA A 52 -3.02 20.38 -15.28
N LYS A 53 -3.95 21.24 -15.74
CA LYS A 53 -4.47 21.15 -17.11
C LYS A 53 -3.35 21.36 -18.14
N GLU A 54 -2.44 22.29 -17.85
CA GLU A 54 -1.33 22.67 -18.71
C GLU A 54 -0.30 21.55 -18.90
N THR A 55 -0.10 20.72 -17.86
CA THR A 55 0.88 19.63 -17.89
C THR A 55 0.27 18.26 -18.20
N LEU A 56 -1.06 18.20 -18.38
CA LEU A 56 -1.79 16.94 -18.53
C LEU A 56 -1.24 16.08 -19.68
N TYR A 57 -0.87 16.69 -20.78
CA TYR A 57 -0.35 15.99 -21.97
C TYR A 57 1.15 15.67 -21.88
N SER A 58 1.91 16.38 -21.05
CA SER A 58 3.36 16.18 -20.93
C SER A 58 3.77 15.06 -19.98
N LEU A 59 2.87 14.62 -19.11
CA LEU A 59 3.16 13.55 -18.15
C LEU A 59 3.21 12.18 -18.83
N PRO A 60 4.16 11.30 -18.44
CA PRO A 60 4.29 9.96 -19.03
C PRO A 60 3.13 9.04 -18.61
N PHE A 61 2.64 9.19 -17.40
CA PHE A 61 1.54 8.45 -16.79
C PHE A 61 0.95 9.25 -15.63
N LEU A 62 -0.21 8.84 -15.18
CA LEU A 62 -0.91 9.49 -14.08
C LEU A 62 -0.60 8.79 -12.76
N TRP A 63 0.11 9.52 -11.87
CA TRP A 63 0.45 9.06 -10.53
C TRP A 63 -0.76 9.04 -9.57
N ASN A 64 -0.51 8.66 -8.32
CA ASN A 64 -1.49 8.62 -7.23
C ASN A 64 -1.94 10.04 -6.84
N ILE A 65 -3.09 10.45 -7.38
CA ILE A 65 -3.62 11.84 -7.34
C ILE A 65 -3.75 12.35 -5.90
N GLY A 66 -4.30 11.52 -5.01
CA GLY A 66 -4.52 11.89 -3.60
C GLY A 66 -3.24 12.21 -2.86
N SER A 67 -2.19 11.39 -3.05
CA SER A 67 -0.89 11.61 -2.41
C SER A 67 -0.24 12.90 -2.90
N ILE A 68 -0.25 13.15 -4.21
CA ILE A 68 0.33 14.37 -4.79
C ILE A 68 -0.43 15.60 -4.31
N ASN A 69 -1.77 15.57 -4.28
CA ASN A 69 -2.57 16.70 -3.82
C ASN A 69 -2.41 16.97 -2.32
N MET A 70 -2.21 15.94 -1.48
CA MET A 70 -1.83 16.16 -0.08
C MET A 70 -0.49 16.89 0.02
N VAL A 71 0.50 16.50 -0.80
CA VAL A 71 1.79 17.20 -0.87
C VAL A 71 1.61 18.65 -1.32
N ALA A 72 0.80 18.88 -2.37
CA ALA A 72 0.51 20.23 -2.86
C ALA A 72 -0.12 21.11 -1.76
N VAL A 73 -1.09 20.61 -1.02
CA VAL A 73 -1.72 21.32 0.11
C VAL A 73 -0.68 21.66 1.17
N SER A 74 0.18 20.71 1.56
CA SER A 74 1.20 20.94 2.57
C SER A 74 2.24 21.96 2.13
N LEU A 75 2.71 21.86 0.90
CA LEU A 75 3.65 22.85 0.34
C LEU A 75 3.03 24.24 0.21
N LYS A 76 1.75 24.34 -0.16
CA LYS A 76 1.04 25.61 -0.28
C LYS A 76 0.82 26.28 1.08
N LEU A 77 0.48 25.54 2.11
CA LEU A 77 0.12 26.09 3.43
C LEU A 77 1.31 26.24 4.36
N PHE A 78 2.27 25.31 4.31
CA PHE A 78 3.35 25.21 5.29
C PHE A 78 4.75 25.29 4.66
N HIS A 79 4.87 25.37 3.33
CA HIS A 79 6.14 25.34 2.60
C HIS A 79 7.03 24.13 2.95
N SER A 80 6.43 23.04 3.44
CA SER A 80 7.11 21.86 3.95
C SER A 80 6.28 20.60 3.75
N ILE A 81 6.94 19.43 3.63
CA ILE A 81 6.30 18.10 3.63
C ILE A 81 6.12 17.53 5.04
N THR A 82 6.77 18.13 6.04
CA THR A 82 6.74 17.64 7.44
C THR A 82 5.32 17.46 8.01
N PRO A 83 4.36 18.37 7.76
CA PRO A 83 3.00 18.19 8.24
C PRO A 83 2.34 16.89 7.74
N ILE A 84 2.64 16.45 6.50
CA ILE A 84 2.09 15.18 5.99
C ILE A 84 2.70 13.98 6.72
N LEU A 85 3.99 14.01 6.99
CA LEU A 85 4.67 12.93 7.70
C LEU A 85 4.13 12.80 9.14
N ILE A 86 3.81 13.93 9.78
CA ILE A 86 3.11 13.94 11.07
C ILE A 86 1.71 13.31 10.92
N ILE A 87 0.95 13.71 9.91
CA ILE A 87 -0.36 13.11 9.61
C ILE A 87 -0.22 11.61 9.38
N TYR A 88 0.79 11.14 8.63
CA TYR A 88 1.03 9.72 8.41
C TYR A 88 1.32 8.97 9.72
N SER A 89 2.13 9.55 10.59
CA SER A 89 2.39 9.00 11.93
C SER A 89 1.11 8.86 12.76
N LEU A 90 0.23 9.86 12.71
CA LEU A 90 -1.10 9.82 13.36
C LEU A 90 -2.01 8.75 12.70
N LEU A 91 -2.04 8.69 11.37
CA LEU A 91 -2.82 7.67 10.65
C LEU A 91 -2.36 6.26 10.99
N LYS A 92 -1.07 6.01 11.21
CA LYS A 92 -0.56 4.71 11.68
C LYS A 92 -1.12 4.35 13.05
N GLY A 93 -1.21 5.31 13.98
CA GLY A 93 -1.87 5.11 15.27
C GLY A 93 -3.36 4.78 15.15
N PHE A 94 -4.09 5.52 14.33
CA PHE A 94 -5.50 5.23 14.04
C PHE A 94 -5.67 3.90 13.31
N THR A 95 -4.77 3.53 12.41
CA THR A 95 -4.76 2.23 11.73
C THR A 95 -4.65 1.09 12.75
N LEU A 96 -3.75 1.19 13.72
CA LEU A 96 -3.64 0.20 14.81
C LEU A 96 -4.95 0.08 15.59
N TYR A 97 -5.62 1.22 15.90
CA TYR A 97 -6.93 1.19 16.55
C TYR A 97 -7.98 0.45 15.72
N ILE A 98 -8.05 0.72 14.42
CA ILE A 98 -8.99 0.06 13.51
C ILE A 98 -8.69 -1.44 13.38
N VAL A 99 -7.43 -1.83 13.28
CA VAL A 99 -6.99 -3.24 13.28
C VAL A 99 -7.46 -3.95 14.56
N TYR A 100 -7.28 -3.31 15.72
CA TYR A 100 -7.82 -3.83 16.99
C TYR A 100 -9.34 -4.00 16.92
N GLN A 101 -10.07 -3.02 16.43
CA GLN A 101 -11.53 -3.07 16.37
C GLN A 101 -12.03 -4.14 15.40
N ILE A 102 -11.41 -4.29 14.23
CA ILE A 102 -11.72 -5.37 13.27
C ILE A 102 -11.48 -6.72 13.92
N SER A 103 -10.28 -6.95 14.46
CA SER A 103 -9.91 -8.19 15.15
C SER A 103 -10.88 -8.52 16.28
N LYS A 104 -11.23 -7.52 17.10
CA LYS A 104 -12.15 -7.69 18.23
C LYS A 104 -13.55 -8.11 17.78
N ASN A 105 -14.07 -7.48 16.71
CA ASN A 105 -15.40 -7.81 16.21
C ASN A 105 -15.47 -9.18 15.53
N LEU A 106 -14.40 -9.58 14.85
CA LEU A 106 -14.36 -10.87 14.12
C LEU A 106 -13.91 -12.05 14.98
N LEU A 107 -12.95 -11.83 15.88
CA LEU A 107 -12.18 -12.91 16.52
C LEU A 107 -12.18 -12.83 18.07
N GLY A 108 -12.68 -11.74 18.62
CA GLY A 108 -12.74 -11.52 20.07
C GLY A 108 -11.54 -10.77 20.65
N ILE A 109 -11.70 -10.31 21.90
CA ILE A 109 -10.78 -9.36 22.54
C ILE A 109 -9.36 -9.92 22.75
N ARG A 110 -9.25 -11.23 23.09
CA ARG A 110 -7.94 -11.87 23.31
C ARG A 110 -7.08 -11.85 22.06
N ILE A 111 -7.68 -12.20 20.90
CA ILE A 111 -6.98 -12.24 19.63
C ILE A 111 -6.65 -10.82 19.18
N ALA A 112 -7.58 -9.87 19.38
CA ALA A 112 -7.33 -8.45 19.09
C ALA A 112 -6.12 -7.89 19.86
N SER A 113 -5.96 -8.25 21.13
CA SER A 113 -4.80 -7.83 21.92
C SER A 113 -3.48 -8.43 21.41
N ILE A 114 -3.50 -9.70 21.00
CA ILE A 114 -2.33 -10.36 20.40
C ILE A 114 -2.01 -9.74 19.03
N THR A 115 -3.03 -9.45 18.21
CA THR A 115 -2.88 -8.75 16.93
C THR A 115 -2.19 -7.40 17.12
N CYS A 116 -2.63 -6.59 18.10
CA CYS A 116 -1.98 -5.31 18.40
C CYS A 116 -0.53 -5.49 18.84
N LEU A 117 -0.25 -6.46 19.69
CA LEU A 117 1.11 -6.73 20.16
C LEU A 117 2.04 -7.10 18.99
N ILE A 118 1.60 -8.01 18.11
CA ILE A 118 2.37 -8.36 16.92
C ILE A 118 2.55 -7.15 16.01
N TYR A 119 1.52 -6.33 15.82
CA TYR A 119 1.57 -5.14 14.97
C TYR A 119 2.57 -4.09 15.49
N ILE A 120 2.62 -3.86 16.80
CA ILE A 120 3.51 -2.89 17.43
C ILE A 120 4.97 -3.37 17.41
N LEU A 121 5.19 -4.65 17.61
CA LEU A 121 6.54 -5.22 17.63
C LEU A 121 7.13 -5.43 16.22
N TYR A 122 6.38 -5.14 15.17
CA TYR A 122 6.82 -5.29 13.79
C TYR A 122 7.55 -4.02 13.30
N PRO A 123 8.89 -4.07 13.12
CA PRO A 123 9.71 -2.87 12.85
C PRO A 123 9.32 -2.14 11.57
N ALA A 124 8.98 -2.88 10.49
CA ALA A 124 8.60 -2.29 9.22
C ALA A 124 7.41 -1.31 9.31
N ASN A 125 6.50 -1.53 10.25
CA ASN A 125 5.39 -0.61 10.50
C ASN A 125 5.83 0.81 10.89
N TYR A 126 7.03 0.96 11.41
CA TYR A 126 7.57 2.26 11.80
C TYR A 126 8.20 3.01 10.62
N GLY A 127 8.76 2.28 9.67
CA GLY A 127 9.36 2.86 8.47
C GLY A 127 8.35 3.50 7.52
N GLU A 128 7.14 2.95 7.45
CA GLU A 128 6.10 3.49 6.58
C GLU A 128 5.69 4.93 6.95
N GLY A 129 5.75 5.31 8.22
CA GLY A 129 5.35 6.64 8.70
C GLY A 129 6.30 7.77 8.31
N THR A 130 7.55 7.46 7.95
CA THR A 130 8.57 8.44 7.55
C THR A 130 8.69 8.62 6.04
N SER A 131 8.06 7.75 5.29
CA SER A 131 8.04 7.80 3.82
C SER A 131 6.77 8.49 3.31
N LEU A 132 6.91 9.24 2.21
CA LEU A 132 5.79 9.95 1.59
C LEU A 132 5.14 9.05 0.52
N LEU A 133 4.69 7.86 0.95
CA LEU A 133 4.09 6.86 0.05
C LEU A 133 2.57 6.80 0.20
N SER A 134 1.89 6.35 -0.83
CA SER A 134 0.43 6.26 -0.89
C SER A 134 -0.18 5.17 0.01
N GLU A 135 0.65 4.24 0.49
CA GLU A 135 0.23 3.07 1.26
C GLU A 135 -0.42 3.43 2.60
N VAL A 136 0.14 4.41 3.34
CA VAL A 136 -0.37 4.78 4.67
C VAL A 136 -1.81 5.27 4.64
N PRO A 137 -2.17 6.32 3.87
CA PRO A 137 -3.57 6.76 3.79
C PRO A 137 -4.47 5.71 3.13
N PHE A 138 -3.98 4.97 2.14
CA PHE A 138 -4.72 3.90 1.49
C PHE A 138 -5.16 2.82 2.50
N VAL A 139 -4.21 2.28 3.27
CA VAL A 139 -4.48 1.23 4.27
C VAL A 139 -5.46 1.73 5.33
N PHE A 140 -5.27 2.96 5.81
CA PHE A 140 -6.18 3.56 6.79
C PHE A 140 -7.62 3.62 6.27
N PHE A 141 -7.85 4.15 5.06
CA PHE A 141 -9.19 4.26 4.48
C PHE A 141 -9.80 2.90 4.17
N CYS A 142 -9.05 1.95 3.62
CA CYS A 142 -9.52 0.58 3.37
C CYS A 142 -9.96 -0.13 4.65
N LEU A 143 -9.12 -0.10 5.69
CA LEU A 143 -9.45 -0.76 6.96
C LEU A 143 -10.63 -0.08 7.67
N THR A 144 -10.70 1.25 7.63
CA THR A 144 -11.84 1.98 8.18
C THR A 144 -13.13 1.65 7.42
N GLY A 145 -13.06 1.51 6.08
CA GLY A 145 -14.17 1.07 5.24
C GLY A 145 -14.62 -0.35 5.56
N ILE A 146 -13.68 -1.30 5.74
CA ILE A 146 -13.98 -2.66 6.22
C ILE A 146 -14.65 -2.62 7.60
N TYR A 147 -14.11 -1.84 8.53
CA TYR A 147 -14.67 -1.71 9.86
C TYR A 147 -16.11 -1.15 9.84
N ALA A 148 -16.35 -0.07 9.10
CA ALA A 148 -17.68 0.49 8.91
C ALA A 148 -18.66 -0.56 8.35
N SER A 149 -18.22 -1.34 7.36
CA SER A 149 -19.01 -2.40 6.74
C SER A 149 -19.31 -3.56 7.71
N ILE A 150 -18.35 -3.97 8.56
CA ILE A 150 -18.56 -4.95 9.62
C ILE A 150 -19.62 -4.45 10.63
N LYS A 151 -19.68 -3.13 10.87
CA LYS A 151 -20.69 -2.50 11.72
C LYS A 151 -22.06 -2.31 11.04
N GLY A 152 -22.23 -2.75 9.80
CA GLY A 152 -23.47 -2.62 9.03
C GLY A 152 -23.62 -1.27 8.31
N ASN A 153 -22.65 -0.36 8.43
CA ASN A 153 -22.67 0.92 7.72
C ASN A 153 -22.01 0.78 6.34
N TYR A 154 -22.67 0.04 5.45
CA TYR A 154 -22.11 -0.33 4.14
C TYR A 154 -21.87 0.86 3.22
N LEU A 155 -22.79 1.86 3.24
CA LEU A 155 -22.61 3.06 2.41
C LEU A 155 -21.33 3.81 2.78
N MET A 156 -21.14 4.05 4.10
CA MET A 156 -19.91 4.68 4.60
C MET A 156 -18.68 3.83 4.30
N GLY A 157 -18.81 2.50 4.39
CA GLY A 157 -17.74 1.57 3.99
C GLY A 157 -17.31 1.79 2.55
N GLY A 158 -18.27 1.92 1.64
CA GLY A 158 -18.00 2.21 0.22
C GLY A 158 -17.39 3.59 -0.01
N LEU A 159 -17.92 4.62 0.64
CA LEU A 159 -17.35 5.98 0.57
C LEU A 159 -15.88 6.01 0.98
N LEU A 160 -15.54 5.37 2.11
CA LEU A 160 -14.16 5.30 2.60
C LEU A 160 -13.24 4.51 1.66
N MET A 161 -13.72 3.41 1.06
CA MET A 161 -12.96 2.66 0.07
C MET A 161 -12.78 3.45 -1.24
N GLY A 162 -13.76 4.25 -1.63
CA GLY A 162 -13.61 5.21 -2.74
C GLY A 162 -12.53 6.26 -2.46
N CYS A 163 -12.50 6.79 -1.22
CA CYS A 163 -11.41 7.67 -0.77
C CYS A 163 -10.05 6.97 -0.79
N ALA A 164 -9.98 5.67 -0.46
CA ALA A 164 -8.74 4.90 -0.57
C ALA A 164 -8.21 4.86 -2.01
N ASP A 165 -9.09 4.65 -2.98
CA ASP A 165 -8.71 4.60 -4.41
C ASP A 165 -8.15 5.93 -4.94
N TYR A 166 -8.47 7.05 -4.31
CA TYR A 166 -7.86 8.34 -4.62
C TYR A 166 -6.36 8.34 -4.33
N PHE A 167 -5.93 7.57 -3.31
CA PHE A 167 -4.52 7.39 -2.97
C PHE A 167 -3.87 6.24 -3.75
N ARG A 168 -4.57 5.11 -3.94
CA ARG A 168 -4.04 3.95 -4.67
C ARG A 168 -5.19 3.16 -5.30
N PRO A 169 -5.20 2.92 -6.63
CA PRO A 169 -6.37 2.41 -7.35
C PRO A 169 -6.57 0.89 -7.23
N ILE A 170 -6.51 0.35 -6.01
CA ILE A 170 -6.65 -1.08 -5.73
C ILE A 170 -7.66 -1.40 -4.59
N ALA A 171 -8.47 -0.42 -4.16
CA ALA A 171 -9.47 -0.64 -3.10
C ALA A 171 -10.56 -1.66 -3.49
N ILE A 172 -10.76 -1.89 -4.79
CA ILE A 172 -11.66 -2.92 -5.31
C ILE A 172 -11.36 -4.31 -4.73
N ILE A 173 -10.10 -4.62 -4.39
CA ILE A 173 -9.69 -5.87 -3.76
C ILE A 173 -10.43 -6.07 -2.43
N PHE A 174 -10.51 -5.02 -1.61
CA PHE A 174 -11.16 -5.03 -0.30
C PHE A 174 -12.68 -5.12 -0.42
N ILE A 175 -13.26 -4.46 -1.44
CA ILE A 175 -14.68 -4.55 -1.76
C ILE A 175 -15.04 -5.98 -2.14
N LEU A 176 -14.31 -6.58 -3.07
CA LEU A 176 -14.54 -7.96 -3.52
C LEU A 176 -14.38 -8.97 -2.37
N ALA A 177 -13.32 -8.81 -1.57
CA ALA A 177 -13.10 -9.66 -0.39
C ALA A 177 -14.26 -9.57 0.61
N PHE A 178 -14.78 -8.36 0.85
CA PHE A 178 -15.90 -8.15 1.75
C PHE A 178 -17.22 -8.71 1.18
N ILE A 179 -17.48 -8.53 -0.11
CA ILE A 179 -18.65 -9.12 -0.81
C ILE A 179 -18.60 -10.65 -0.70
N LEU A 180 -17.46 -11.28 -0.99
CA LEU A 180 -17.31 -12.73 -0.85
C LEU A 180 -17.48 -13.20 0.59
N TYR A 181 -16.99 -12.43 1.56
CA TYR A 181 -17.20 -12.71 2.97
C TYR A 181 -18.70 -12.69 3.36
N GLN A 182 -19.46 -11.77 2.80
CA GLN A 182 -20.90 -11.57 3.08
C GLN A 182 -21.82 -12.30 2.09
N ILE A 183 -21.31 -13.10 1.16
CA ILE A 183 -22.06 -13.67 0.02
C ILE A 183 -23.31 -14.44 0.45
N ARG A 184 -23.30 -15.07 1.62
CA ARG A 184 -24.45 -15.80 2.15
C ARG A 184 -25.53 -14.91 2.77
N ASN A 185 -25.19 -13.71 3.19
CA ASN A 185 -26.09 -12.80 3.88
C ASN A 185 -26.76 -11.79 2.95
N HIS A 186 -26.27 -11.63 1.73
CA HIS A 186 -26.77 -10.71 0.67
C HIS A 186 -27.10 -9.27 1.12
N LYS A 187 -26.63 -8.87 2.32
CA LYS A 187 -26.99 -7.59 2.93
C LYS A 187 -25.93 -6.53 2.61
N GLY A 188 -26.38 -5.41 2.08
CA GLY A 188 -25.62 -4.17 2.05
C GLY A 188 -24.53 -4.04 0.99
N TYR A 189 -24.20 -5.06 0.18
CA TYR A 189 -23.16 -4.96 -0.84
C TYR A 189 -23.51 -3.91 -1.92
N LEU A 190 -24.81 -3.77 -2.28
CA LEU A 190 -25.23 -2.73 -3.20
C LEU A 190 -24.91 -1.33 -2.63
N LYS A 191 -25.23 -1.09 -1.34
CA LYS A 191 -24.89 0.17 -0.67
C LYS A 191 -23.38 0.41 -0.61
N LEU A 192 -22.58 -0.64 -0.42
CA LEU A 192 -21.14 -0.58 -0.45
C LEU A 192 -20.64 -0.15 -1.83
N CYS A 193 -21.10 -0.81 -2.89
CA CYS A 193 -20.76 -0.46 -4.27
C CYS A 193 -21.23 0.94 -4.66
N LEU A 194 -22.43 1.36 -4.24
CA LEU A 194 -22.95 2.70 -4.48
C LEU A 194 -22.10 3.79 -3.80
N GLY A 195 -21.70 3.57 -2.53
CA GLY A 195 -20.80 4.51 -1.84
C GLY A 195 -19.46 4.65 -2.54
N TYR A 196 -18.87 3.53 -2.95
CA TYR A 196 -17.61 3.53 -3.71
C TYR A 196 -17.76 4.24 -5.07
N ALA A 197 -18.78 3.86 -5.86
CA ALA A 197 -19.04 4.46 -7.16
C ALA A 197 -19.32 5.97 -7.06
N PHE A 198 -20.01 6.41 -6.01
CA PHE A 198 -20.30 7.83 -5.77
C PHE A 198 -18.99 8.65 -5.64
N VAL A 199 -18.04 8.20 -4.82
CA VAL A 199 -16.77 8.93 -4.64
C VAL A 199 -15.97 8.96 -5.94
N ILE A 200 -15.82 7.81 -6.62
CA ILE A 200 -15.07 7.73 -7.88
C ILE A 200 -15.70 8.62 -8.95
N SER A 201 -17.06 8.57 -9.07
CA SER A 201 -17.78 9.40 -10.04
C SER A 201 -17.62 10.89 -9.72
N THR A 202 -17.68 11.27 -8.45
CA THR A 202 -17.49 12.67 -8.03
C THR A 202 -16.12 13.18 -8.40
N ILE A 203 -15.05 12.41 -8.11
CA ILE A 203 -13.66 12.77 -8.47
C ILE A 203 -13.55 12.89 -10.00
N GLY A 204 -14.07 11.92 -10.74
CA GLY A 204 -14.04 11.91 -12.20
C GLY A 204 -14.76 13.09 -12.81
N LEU A 205 -15.95 13.43 -12.32
CA LEU A 205 -16.74 14.57 -12.78
C LEU A 205 -16.06 15.91 -12.45
N CYS A 206 -15.53 16.07 -11.24
CA CYS A 206 -14.77 17.27 -10.88
C CYS A 206 -13.60 17.50 -11.82
N ASN A 207 -12.81 16.45 -12.10
CA ASN A 207 -11.70 16.56 -13.04
C ASN A 207 -12.17 16.81 -14.46
N TYR A 208 -13.27 16.19 -14.91
CA TYR A 208 -13.85 16.46 -16.22
C TYR A 208 -14.25 17.92 -16.37
N CYS A 209 -14.97 18.49 -15.39
CA CYS A 209 -15.38 19.89 -15.41
C CYS A 209 -14.21 20.85 -15.39
N CYS A 210 -13.15 20.54 -14.63
CA CYS A 210 -12.00 21.44 -14.46
C CYS A 210 -10.95 21.31 -15.58
N LYS A 211 -10.81 20.13 -16.19
CA LYS A 211 -9.66 19.76 -17.02
C LYS A 211 -10.03 19.18 -18.39
N GLY A 212 -11.29 18.86 -18.61
CA GLY A 212 -11.79 18.24 -19.84
C GLY A 212 -11.57 16.74 -19.97
N GLU A 213 -10.92 16.08 -18.99
CA GLU A 213 -10.76 14.63 -18.96
C GLU A 213 -11.38 14.00 -17.71
N TYR A 214 -12.04 12.83 -17.87
CA TYR A 214 -12.61 12.05 -16.78
C TYR A 214 -11.54 11.25 -16.06
N ILE A 215 -10.90 11.87 -15.06
CA ILE A 215 -9.78 11.33 -14.31
C ILE A 215 -10.23 11.05 -12.87
N TYR A 216 -10.38 9.79 -12.50
CA TYR A 216 -10.86 9.40 -11.17
C TYR A 216 -9.85 8.59 -10.36
N LYS A 217 -8.79 8.07 -10.98
CA LYS A 217 -7.73 7.28 -10.33
C LYS A 217 -6.41 7.39 -11.08
N ALA A 218 -5.33 6.96 -10.44
CA ALA A 218 -4.03 6.80 -11.08
C ALA A 218 -4.11 5.80 -12.25
N LYS A 219 -3.31 6.04 -13.29
CA LYS A 219 -3.19 5.21 -14.49
C LYS A 219 -1.72 4.80 -14.67
N THR A 220 -1.28 3.86 -13.84
CA THR A 220 0.09 3.33 -13.86
C THR A 220 0.14 1.84 -14.14
N GLY A 221 -1.02 1.16 -14.14
CA GLY A 221 -1.08 -0.30 -14.17
C GLY A 221 -0.59 -0.90 -15.47
N TRP A 222 -1.06 -0.40 -16.61
CA TRP A 222 -0.66 -0.93 -17.93
C TRP A 222 0.80 -0.61 -18.23
N MET A 223 1.25 0.60 -17.89
CA MET A 223 2.67 0.98 -18.01
C MET A 223 3.57 0.04 -17.19
N ALA A 224 3.23 -0.18 -15.91
CA ALA A 224 4.02 -1.05 -15.04
C ALA A 224 4.05 -2.51 -15.53
N LEU A 225 2.95 -3.02 -16.09
CA LEU A 225 2.92 -4.35 -16.70
C LEU A 225 3.78 -4.41 -17.95
N ALA A 226 3.63 -3.49 -18.88
CA ALA A 226 4.39 -3.46 -20.11
C ALA A 226 5.90 -3.33 -19.80
N GLN A 227 6.29 -2.37 -18.99
CA GLN A 227 7.69 -2.14 -18.62
C GLN A 227 8.33 -3.36 -17.96
N TYR A 228 7.66 -4.02 -17.02
CA TYR A 228 8.20 -5.17 -16.30
C TYR A 228 8.49 -6.37 -17.22
N HIS A 229 7.60 -6.64 -18.17
CA HIS A 229 7.76 -7.77 -19.08
C HIS A 229 8.78 -7.46 -20.16
N TRP A 230 8.94 -6.24 -20.53
CA TRP A 230 9.88 -5.78 -21.54
C TRP A 230 11.34 -5.84 -21.11
N ASP A 231 11.60 -5.42 -19.88
CA ASP A 231 12.96 -5.39 -19.33
C ASP A 231 13.57 -6.79 -19.13
N ASN A 232 12.75 -7.84 -19.14
CA ASN A 232 13.22 -9.22 -18.92
C ASN A 232 13.60 -9.99 -20.19
N ASP A 233 13.18 -9.53 -21.37
CA ASP A 233 13.39 -10.27 -22.63
C ASP A 233 14.70 -9.90 -23.34
N GLY A 234 15.51 -8.98 -22.80
CA GLY A 234 16.74 -8.50 -23.43
C GLY A 234 16.53 -7.73 -24.74
N GLU A 235 15.34 -7.73 -25.26
CA GLU A 235 14.88 -6.87 -26.34
C GLU A 235 14.34 -5.57 -25.75
N HIS A 236 15.22 -4.63 -25.52
CA HIS A 236 14.81 -3.26 -25.24
C HIS A 236 14.01 -2.75 -26.43
N ILE A 237 12.73 -2.88 -26.38
CA ILE A 237 11.84 -2.25 -27.36
C ILE A 237 11.85 -0.73 -27.14
N GLY A 238 12.92 -0.18 -26.59
CA GLY A 238 13.25 1.24 -26.56
C GLY A 238 12.18 2.19 -26.02
N MET A 239 11.11 1.62 -25.46
CA MET A 239 9.98 2.38 -24.94
C MET A 239 10.06 2.47 -23.41
N SER A 240 11.02 3.26 -22.93
CA SER A 240 10.89 3.78 -21.58
C SER A 240 9.62 4.63 -21.50
N PRO A 241 9.01 4.81 -20.33
CA PRO A 241 7.95 5.82 -20.13
C PRO A 241 8.30 7.16 -20.75
N MET A 242 9.60 7.52 -20.75
CA MET A 242 10.16 8.71 -21.36
C MET A 242 9.92 8.80 -22.88
N ASN A 243 9.95 7.71 -23.62
CA ASN A 243 9.75 7.74 -25.07
C ASN A 243 8.29 8.01 -25.46
N LEU A 244 7.34 7.61 -24.60
CA LEU A 244 5.93 8.00 -24.78
C LEU A 244 5.67 9.46 -24.39
N THR A 245 6.50 10.06 -23.52
CA THR A 245 6.38 11.49 -23.17
C THR A 245 6.72 12.42 -24.29
N ASN A 246 7.55 12.01 -25.24
CA ASN A 246 7.88 12.81 -26.40
C ASN A 246 6.68 12.97 -27.37
N ASP A 247 5.60 12.23 -27.15
CA ASP A 247 4.35 12.38 -27.90
C ASP A 247 3.37 13.28 -27.12
N HIS A 248 3.63 14.57 -27.16
CA HIS A 248 2.82 15.61 -26.49
C HIS A 248 1.41 15.77 -27.06
N HIS A 249 1.07 15.04 -28.14
CA HIS A 249 -0.25 15.07 -28.76
C HIS A 249 -1.23 14.06 -28.13
N LEU A 250 -0.74 13.12 -27.32
CA LEU A 250 -1.57 12.09 -26.70
C LEU A 250 -2.10 12.51 -25.34
N THR A 251 -3.40 12.32 -25.14
CA THR A 251 -4.02 12.42 -23.81
C THR A 251 -3.56 11.25 -22.91
N PHE A 252 -3.79 11.37 -21.60
CA PHE A 252 -3.53 10.26 -20.66
C PHE A 252 -4.24 8.98 -21.03
N SER A 253 -5.50 9.11 -21.45
CA SER A 253 -6.29 7.95 -21.85
C SER A 253 -5.69 7.25 -23.06
N GLN A 254 -5.18 8.02 -24.02
CA GLN A 254 -4.50 7.49 -25.20
C GLN A 254 -3.13 6.85 -24.86
N LYS A 255 -2.37 7.44 -23.92
CA LYS A 255 -1.12 6.84 -23.44
C LYS A 255 -1.36 5.52 -22.71
N ASP A 256 -2.36 5.47 -21.84
CA ASP A 256 -2.75 4.26 -21.11
C ASP A 256 -3.22 3.15 -22.06
N GLU A 257 -3.97 3.50 -23.12
CA GLU A 257 -4.39 2.59 -24.18
C GLU A 257 -3.18 2.05 -24.97
N LYS A 258 -2.22 2.89 -25.35
CA LYS A 258 -0.98 2.44 -26.00
C LYS A 258 -0.21 1.43 -25.13
N TRP A 259 -0.05 1.69 -23.83
CA TRP A 259 0.59 0.75 -22.92
C TRP A 259 -0.15 -0.59 -22.85
N LYS A 260 -1.48 -0.52 -22.81
CA LYS A 260 -2.33 -1.71 -22.85
C LYS A 260 -2.13 -2.52 -24.12
N ASP A 261 -2.15 -1.86 -25.29
CA ASP A 261 -2.01 -2.51 -26.58
C ASP A 261 -0.63 -3.17 -26.70
N LEU A 262 0.43 -2.46 -26.33
CA LEU A 262 1.79 -3.01 -26.30
C LEU A 262 1.90 -4.26 -25.42
N PHE A 263 1.34 -4.21 -24.20
CA PHE A 263 1.34 -5.37 -23.31
C PHE A 263 0.52 -6.54 -23.89
N LEU A 264 -0.65 -6.26 -24.44
CA LEU A 264 -1.51 -7.31 -25.00
C LEU A 264 -0.92 -7.93 -26.26
N ASP A 265 -0.23 -7.15 -27.09
CA ASP A 265 0.49 -7.67 -28.27
C ASP A 265 1.65 -8.56 -27.84
N TRP A 266 2.49 -8.11 -26.90
CA TRP A 266 3.52 -8.94 -26.30
C TRP A 266 2.94 -10.24 -25.71
N LEU A 267 1.84 -10.17 -24.97
CA LEU A 267 1.21 -11.34 -24.33
C LEU A 267 0.73 -12.41 -25.33
N LYS A 268 0.37 -12.04 -26.56
CA LYS A 268 -0.09 -13.01 -27.59
C LYS A 268 0.98 -14.06 -27.85
N ASP A 269 2.23 -13.65 -27.91
CA ASP A 269 3.35 -14.51 -28.27
C ASP A 269 4.09 -15.09 -27.06
N HIS A 270 3.98 -14.43 -25.88
CA HIS A 270 4.73 -14.75 -24.66
C HIS A 270 3.87 -15.29 -23.50
N LYS A 271 2.76 -15.98 -23.79
CA LYS A 271 1.83 -16.51 -22.77
C LYS A 271 2.51 -17.42 -21.74
N LYS A 272 3.43 -18.29 -22.23
CA LYS A 272 4.16 -19.24 -21.37
C LYS A 272 5.08 -18.50 -20.40
N GLU A 273 5.82 -17.52 -20.88
CA GLU A 273 6.71 -16.67 -20.06
C GLU A 273 5.94 -15.88 -19.03
N TYR A 274 4.83 -15.28 -19.44
CA TYR A 274 3.93 -14.58 -18.49
C TYR A 274 3.48 -15.49 -17.36
N LEU A 275 3.04 -16.72 -17.64
CA LEU A 275 2.63 -17.68 -16.61
C LEU A 275 3.80 -18.11 -15.72
N GLN A 276 5.01 -18.27 -16.27
CA GLN A 276 6.21 -18.60 -15.50
C GLN A 276 6.65 -17.48 -14.55
N GLN A 277 6.31 -16.23 -14.85
CA GLN A 277 6.61 -15.09 -13.97
C GLN A 277 5.68 -14.97 -12.77
N ILE A 278 4.48 -15.57 -12.81
CA ILE A 278 3.51 -15.49 -11.70
C ILE A 278 4.12 -15.92 -10.35
N PRO A 279 4.72 -17.12 -10.21
CA PRO A 279 5.33 -17.50 -8.94
C PRO A 279 6.49 -16.59 -8.54
N ILE A 280 7.25 -16.06 -9.50
CA ILE A 280 8.35 -15.13 -9.24
C ILE A 280 7.82 -13.80 -8.68
N LYS A 281 6.74 -13.26 -9.25
CA LYS A 281 6.07 -12.05 -8.75
C LYS A 281 5.55 -12.23 -7.33
N ILE A 282 4.95 -13.38 -7.02
CA ILE A 282 4.49 -13.71 -5.67
C ILE A 282 5.70 -13.79 -4.72
N ALA A 283 6.76 -14.48 -5.12
CA ALA A 283 7.99 -14.56 -4.32
C ALA A 283 8.58 -13.18 -4.07
N LYS A 284 8.77 -12.34 -5.09
CA LYS A 284 9.28 -10.97 -4.94
C LYS A 284 8.41 -10.12 -3.98
N THR A 285 7.09 -10.33 -3.98
CA THR A 285 6.18 -9.60 -3.09
C THR A 285 6.35 -10.00 -1.62
N TYR A 286 6.64 -11.26 -1.33
CA TYR A 286 6.65 -11.79 0.05
C TYR A 286 8.02 -12.22 0.57
N ILE A 287 9.10 -12.05 -0.23
CA ILE A 287 10.43 -12.52 0.19
C ILE A 287 11.06 -11.65 1.28
N SER A 288 10.75 -10.37 1.32
CA SER A 288 11.27 -9.47 2.35
C SER A 288 10.38 -8.23 2.51
N ASP A 289 10.63 -7.52 3.60
CA ASP A 289 10.03 -6.21 3.89
C ASP A 289 11.10 -5.16 4.22
N ASN A 290 12.30 -5.36 3.68
CA ASN A 290 13.46 -4.52 3.98
C ASN A 290 13.32 -3.09 3.45
N VAL A 291 12.47 -2.86 2.45
CA VAL A 291 12.19 -1.52 1.90
C VAL A 291 11.78 -0.55 3.02
N ASN A 292 10.91 -0.97 3.91
CA ASN A 292 10.45 -0.12 5.02
C ASN A 292 11.54 0.13 6.09
N MET A 293 12.64 -0.62 6.05
CA MET A 293 13.75 -0.48 6.98
C MET A 293 14.73 0.63 6.61
N CYS A 294 14.62 1.17 5.38
CA CYS A 294 15.43 2.32 4.93
C CYS A 294 15.29 3.56 5.82
N THR A 295 14.21 3.64 6.59
CA THR A 295 14.02 4.67 7.62
C THR A 295 15.16 4.76 8.61
N PHE A 296 15.75 3.63 8.98
CA PHE A 296 16.79 3.53 9.99
C PHE A 296 18.21 3.76 9.45
N LEU A 297 18.35 3.98 8.14
CA LEU A 297 19.62 4.41 7.54
C LEU A 297 19.99 5.83 7.99
N SER A 298 21.28 6.14 7.96
CA SER A 298 21.75 7.53 8.13
C SER A 298 21.25 8.43 7.01
N GLN A 299 21.22 9.75 7.23
CA GLN A 299 20.79 10.70 6.18
C GLN A 299 21.71 10.65 4.95
N GLU A 300 23.01 10.37 5.16
CA GLU A 300 23.95 10.20 4.06
C GLU A 300 23.61 8.98 3.20
N GLU A 301 23.28 7.85 3.83
CA GLU A 301 22.89 6.62 3.13
C GLU A 301 21.55 6.76 2.40
N LYS A 302 20.60 7.51 2.98
CA LYS A 302 19.28 7.79 2.35
C LYS A 302 19.38 8.61 1.09
N ASN A 303 20.43 9.42 0.93
CA ASN A 303 20.66 10.25 -0.24
C ASN A 303 21.40 9.54 -1.37
N LYS A 304 21.81 8.26 -1.17
CA LYS A 304 22.46 7.46 -2.21
C LYS A 304 21.41 6.87 -3.15
N ASP A 305 21.76 6.79 -4.41
CA ASP A 305 20.98 6.10 -5.40
C ASP A 305 20.65 4.67 -4.99
N TYR A 306 20.35 3.85 -4.83
CA TYR A 306 20.16 2.50 -4.33
C TYR A 306 20.28 2.37 -2.78
N MET A 307 19.64 3.29 -2.02
CA MET A 307 19.67 3.28 -0.55
C MET A 307 19.27 1.94 0.09
N TYR A 308 18.46 1.12 -0.59
CA TYR A 308 18.00 -0.19 -0.11
C TYR A 308 18.97 -1.34 -0.38
N GLU A 309 20.01 -1.14 -1.19
CA GLU A 309 20.98 -2.21 -1.48
C GLU A 309 21.71 -2.68 -0.23
N SER A 310 22.12 -1.76 0.64
CA SER A 310 22.82 -2.08 1.89
C SER A 310 21.99 -2.98 2.82
N LEU A 311 20.66 -2.96 2.69
CA LEU A 311 19.70 -3.75 3.46
C LEU A 311 19.20 -4.97 2.68
N SER A 312 19.70 -5.24 1.49
CA SER A 312 19.38 -6.45 0.74
C SER A 312 19.90 -7.68 1.48
N ILE A 313 19.19 -8.80 1.37
CA ILE A 313 19.61 -10.06 2.03
C ILE A 313 21.03 -10.43 1.63
N ASN A 314 21.37 -10.28 0.34
CA ASN A 314 22.70 -10.61 -0.17
C ASN A 314 23.79 -9.73 0.50
N ASN A 315 23.61 -8.42 0.54
CA ASN A 315 24.60 -7.51 1.15
C ASN A 315 24.68 -7.71 2.67
N MET A 316 23.58 -8.02 3.34
CA MET A 316 23.59 -8.35 4.76
C MET A 316 24.38 -9.62 5.03
N LEU A 317 24.25 -10.68 4.22
CA LEU A 317 25.04 -11.90 4.38
C LEU A 317 26.55 -11.63 4.26
N HIS A 318 26.97 -10.76 3.33
CA HIS A 318 28.38 -10.40 3.16
C HIS A 318 28.93 -9.47 4.25
N SER A 319 28.07 -8.66 4.88
CA SER A 319 28.47 -7.70 5.91
C SER A 319 28.58 -8.31 7.31
N PHE A 320 28.04 -9.52 7.53
CA PHE A 320 28.10 -10.17 8.85
C PHE A 320 29.54 -10.48 9.27
N PRO A 321 29.92 -10.26 10.53
CA PRO A 321 29.15 -9.78 11.69
C PRO A 321 29.19 -8.25 11.93
N LYS A 322 29.76 -7.46 11.03
CA LYS A 322 29.99 -6.01 11.22
C LYS A 322 28.77 -5.19 10.75
N TYR A 323 27.62 -5.45 11.34
CA TYR A 323 26.40 -4.75 10.99
C TYR A 323 26.32 -3.34 11.54
N SER A 324 25.81 -2.40 10.71
CA SER A 324 25.30 -1.11 11.17
C SER A 324 24.02 -1.29 12.00
N PHE A 325 23.60 -0.23 12.71
CA PHE A 325 22.32 -0.23 13.43
C PHE A 325 21.14 -0.60 12.52
N ALA A 326 21.09 0.01 11.31
CA ALA A 326 20.04 -0.29 10.34
C ALA A 326 20.02 -1.77 9.91
N GLN A 327 21.19 -2.38 9.73
CA GLN A 327 21.28 -3.80 9.37
C GLN A 327 20.86 -4.71 10.52
N TRP A 328 21.21 -4.40 11.78
CA TRP A 328 20.74 -5.17 12.94
C TRP A 328 19.23 -5.13 13.10
N ILE A 329 18.62 -3.95 12.99
CA ILE A 329 17.16 -3.85 13.10
C ILE A 329 16.46 -4.50 11.90
N THR A 330 17.10 -4.49 10.72
CA THR A 330 16.61 -5.20 9.52
C THR A 330 16.68 -6.71 9.71
N LEU A 331 17.75 -7.25 10.30
CA LEU A 331 17.82 -8.67 10.64
C LEU A 331 16.72 -9.08 11.62
N TYR A 332 16.50 -8.28 12.67
CA TYR A 332 15.37 -8.51 13.58
C TYR A 332 14.03 -8.47 12.83
N ASN A 333 13.85 -7.48 11.95
CA ASN A 333 12.64 -7.37 11.11
C ASN A 333 12.43 -8.62 10.26
N LEU A 334 13.45 -9.13 9.59
CA LEU A 334 13.37 -10.34 8.76
C LEU A 334 12.93 -11.56 9.57
N ILE A 335 13.56 -11.80 10.72
CA ILE A 335 13.20 -12.93 11.60
C ILE A 335 11.75 -12.79 12.05
N TYR A 336 11.35 -11.59 12.46
CA TYR A 336 9.99 -11.30 12.90
C TYR A 336 8.97 -11.46 11.77
N TYR A 337 9.27 -10.92 10.59
CA TYR A 337 8.46 -11.02 9.39
C TYR A 337 8.23 -12.48 8.98
N TYR A 338 9.30 -13.29 8.92
CA TYR A 338 9.13 -14.72 8.59
C TYR A 338 8.34 -15.47 9.66
N GLY A 339 8.48 -15.12 10.93
CA GLY A 339 7.63 -15.65 12.00
C GLY A 339 6.14 -15.34 11.77
N ILE A 340 5.81 -14.13 11.32
CA ILE A 340 4.45 -13.74 10.93
C ILE A 340 3.99 -14.54 9.71
N ILE A 341 4.78 -14.64 8.65
CA ILE A 341 4.41 -15.37 7.42
C ILE A 341 4.21 -16.87 7.70
N ILE A 342 5.11 -17.51 8.45
CA ILE A 342 4.98 -18.94 8.80
C ILE A 342 3.69 -19.16 9.62
N THR A 343 3.44 -18.36 10.64
CA THR A 343 2.23 -18.51 11.48
C THR A 343 0.96 -18.16 10.71
N PHE A 344 1.01 -17.23 9.75
CA PHE A 344 -0.06 -16.97 8.79
C PHE A 344 -0.36 -18.23 7.95
N MET A 345 0.65 -18.84 7.33
CA MET A 345 0.47 -20.05 6.54
C MET A 345 -0.13 -21.21 7.39
N LEU A 346 0.35 -21.38 8.60
CA LEU A 346 -0.18 -22.37 9.54
C LEU A 346 -1.62 -22.07 9.99
N SER A 347 -2.08 -20.80 9.86
CA SER A 347 -3.46 -20.41 10.15
C SER A 347 -4.47 -20.93 9.11
N LEU A 348 -4.01 -21.49 7.99
CA LEU A 348 -4.85 -22.04 6.91
C LEU A 348 -5.84 -23.10 7.46
N LYS A 349 -5.42 -23.90 8.46
CA LYS A 349 -6.31 -24.85 9.13
C LYS A 349 -7.55 -24.20 9.77
N TYR A 350 -7.53 -22.90 10.00
CA TYR A 350 -8.63 -22.12 10.57
C TYR A 350 -9.33 -21.20 9.55
N ILE A 351 -9.15 -21.41 8.25
CA ILE A 351 -9.66 -20.56 7.17
C ILE A 351 -11.15 -20.23 7.30
N ARG A 352 -11.95 -21.21 7.80
CA ARG A 352 -13.39 -21.01 8.01
C ARG A 352 -13.72 -19.90 9.02
N ARG A 353 -12.84 -19.65 10.00
CA ARG A 353 -12.97 -18.58 11.00
C ARG A 353 -12.33 -17.27 10.55
N LEU A 354 -11.38 -17.34 9.62
CA LEU A 354 -10.55 -16.24 9.13
C LEU A 354 -10.91 -15.81 7.70
N LYS A 355 -12.13 -16.13 7.22
CA LYS A 355 -12.55 -15.96 5.82
C LYS A 355 -12.24 -14.60 5.26
N LEU A 356 -12.62 -13.51 5.97
CA LEU A 356 -12.39 -12.15 5.45
C LEU A 356 -10.90 -11.88 5.24
N ALA A 357 -10.07 -12.21 6.23
CA ALA A 357 -8.63 -11.99 6.15
C ALA A 357 -8.01 -12.79 5.00
N TRP A 358 -8.37 -14.08 4.86
CA TRP A 358 -7.89 -14.90 3.76
C TRP A 358 -8.37 -14.41 2.40
N PHE A 359 -9.62 -13.95 2.27
CA PHE A 359 -10.10 -13.38 1.00
C PHE A 359 -9.33 -12.12 0.61
N VAL A 360 -9.07 -11.21 1.55
CA VAL A 360 -8.26 -10.01 1.27
C VAL A 360 -6.87 -10.39 0.77
N VAL A 361 -6.18 -11.31 1.47
CA VAL A 361 -4.83 -11.71 1.09
C VAL A 361 -4.81 -12.48 -0.22
N LEU A 362 -5.71 -13.44 -0.42
CA LEU A 362 -5.75 -14.25 -1.65
C LEU A 362 -6.10 -13.40 -2.89
N ILE A 363 -7.14 -12.55 -2.81
CA ILE A 363 -7.52 -11.69 -3.93
C ILE A 363 -6.40 -10.69 -4.21
N GLY A 364 -5.82 -10.09 -3.16
CA GLY A 364 -4.70 -9.16 -3.30
C GLY A 364 -3.46 -9.80 -3.93
N THR A 365 -3.08 -10.98 -3.47
CA THR A 365 -1.96 -11.74 -4.05
C THR A 365 -2.23 -12.12 -5.50
N THR A 366 -3.46 -12.55 -5.82
CA THR A 366 -3.86 -12.87 -7.21
C THR A 366 -3.80 -11.63 -8.09
N PHE A 367 -4.24 -10.48 -7.57
CA PHE A 367 -4.19 -9.21 -8.30
C PHE A 367 -2.74 -8.80 -8.61
N ILE A 368 -1.83 -8.90 -7.64
CA ILE A 368 -0.40 -8.63 -7.83
C ILE A 368 0.21 -9.61 -8.83
N ALA A 369 -0.12 -10.89 -8.73
CA ALA A 369 0.40 -11.93 -9.59
C ALA A 369 0.01 -11.74 -11.07
N LEU A 370 -1.23 -11.30 -11.31
CA LEU A 370 -1.79 -11.12 -12.66
C LEU A 370 -1.61 -9.70 -13.21
N LEU A 371 -1.69 -8.66 -12.36
CA LEU A 371 -1.75 -7.27 -12.81
C LEU A 371 -0.62 -6.40 -12.22
N GLY A 372 0.24 -6.97 -11.40
CA GLY A 372 1.41 -6.30 -10.84
C GLY A 372 2.71 -6.82 -11.42
N HIS A 373 3.82 -6.18 -11.02
CA HIS A 373 5.18 -6.63 -11.36
C HIS A 373 5.90 -7.33 -10.19
N GLY A 374 5.26 -7.44 -9.02
CA GLY A 374 5.83 -8.09 -7.83
C GLY A 374 6.92 -7.25 -7.17
N GLU A 375 6.55 -6.48 -6.15
CA GLU A 375 7.46 -5.65 -5.36
C GLU A 375 7.15 -5.84 -3.88
N ALA A 376 8.17 -5.86 -3.03
CA ALA A 376 8.04 -6.14 -1.60
C ALA A 376 6.99 -5.25 -0.92
N ARG A 377 6.93 -3.95 -1.23
CA ARG A 377 5.94 -3.04 -0.64
C ARG A 377 4.48 -3.32 -1.02
N PHE A 378 4.22 -4.16 -2.04
CA PHE A 378 2.84 -4.46 -2.46
C PHE A 378 2.06 -5.32 -1.47
N HIS A 379 2.73 -6.01 -0.55
CA HIS A 379 2.04 -6.76 0.50
C HIS A 379 1.59 -5.89 1.70
N ILE A 380 2.10 -4.66 1.84
CA ILE A 380 1.80 -3.75 2.96
C ILE A 380 0.30 -3.64 3.25
N PRO A 381 -0.60 -3.44 2.24
CA PRO A 381 -2.03 -3.33 2.50
C PRO A 381 -2.66 -4.60 3.12
N TYR A 382 -2.03 -5.75 2.95
CA TYR A 382 -2.53 -7.04 3.42
C TYR A 382 -1.95 -7.45 4.76
N MET A 383 -0.85 -6.83 5.19
CA MET A 383 -0.16 -7.16 6.45
C MET A 383 -1.06 -7.12 7.69
N PRO A 384 -2.00 -6.17 7.85
CA PRO A 384 -2.94 -6.20 8.98
C PRO A 384 -3.74 -7.50 9.07
N PHE A 385 -4.16 -8.06 7.93
CA PHE A 385 -4.92 -9.31 7.86
C PHE A 385 -4.04 -10.53 8.06
N ILE A 386 -2.82 -10.52 7.53
CA ILE A 386 -1.79 -11.53 7.76
C ILE A 386 -1.48 -11.62 9.26
N ILE A 387 -1.26 -10.49 9.93
CA ILE A 387 -1.01 -10.41 11.38
C ILE A 387 -2.22 -10.91 12.19
N MET A 388 -3.46 -10.58 11.78
CA MET A 388 -4.67 -11.11 12.43
C MET A 388 -4.75 -12.63 12.36
N CYS A 389 -4.43 -13.22 11.21
CA CYS A 389 -4.37 -14.68 11.03
C CYS A 389 -3.29 -15.31 11.91
N SER A 390 -2.11 -14.71 11.95
CA SER A 390 -0.98 -15.16 12.80
C SER A 390 -1.37 -15.12 14.28
N ALA A 391 -1.98 -14.01 14.73
CA ALA A 391 -2.46 -13.87 16.11
C ALA A 391 -3.49 -14.93 16.49
N TYR A 392 -4.41 -15.25 15.56
CA TYR A 392 -5.38 -16.32 15.77
C TYR A 392 -4.72 -17.68 15.93
N TYR A 393 -3.74 -18.01 15.06
CA TYR A 393 -2.98 -19.25 15.14
C TYR A 393 -2.26 -19.36 16.48
N ILE A 394 -1.45 -18.35 16.83
CA ILE A 394 -0.68 -18.31 18.09
C ILE A 394 -1.59 -18.46 19.32
N SER A 395 -2.75 -17.78 19.32
CA SER A 395 -3.72 -17.86 20.43
C SER A 395 -4.30 -19.27 20.64
N ASN A 396 -4.43 -20.07 19.56
CA ASN A 396 -5.04 -21.38 19.61
C ASN A 396 -4.02 -22.53 19.68
N PHE A 397 -2.75 -22.27 19.38
CA PHE A 397 -1.68 -23.26 19.47
C PHE A 397 -1.54 -23.81 20.89
N LYS A 398 -1.52 -22.95 21.90
CA LYS A 398 -1.43 -23.32 23.32
C LYS A 398 -2.62 -24.15 23.84
N LYS A 399 -3.78 -24.16 23.15
CA LYS A 399 -4.94 -24.96 23.57
C LYS A 399 -4.88 -26.42 23.09
N GLN A 400 -3.99 -26.74 22.16
CA GLN A 400 -3.82 -28.10 21.63
C GLN A 400 -2.68 -28.85 22.31
N THR A 401 -1.83 -28.15 23.07
CA THR A 401 -0.69 -28.71 23.79
C THR A 401 -0.90 -28.84 25.31
N LEU A 402 -2.06 -28.44 25.80
CA LEU A 402 -2.59 -28.68 27.17
C LEU A 402 -3.83 -29.56 27.12
#